data_b96639448063de3ae9dcfbaf189cae23
#
_entry.id   b96639448063de3ae9dcfbaf189cae23
#
_cell.length_a   1.000
_cell.length_b   1.000
_cell.length_c   1.000
_cell.angle_alpha   90.00
_cell.angle_beta   90.00
_cell.angle_gamma   90.00
#
_symmetry.space_group_name_H-M   'P 1'
#
loop_
_entity.id
_entity.type
_entity.pdbx_description
1 polymer ?
#
loop_
_entity_poly.entity_id
_entity_poly.type
_entity_poly.pdbx_seq_one_letter_code
_entity_poly.pdbx_strand_id
1 'polypeptide(L)'
;MDSIIRAEHLHRDYITRRGMLHRRRETIHAVRDLSFTVRRGEIFGLLGQNGAGKTTTIKMLTTLLLPSSGTLRVLGYDAFCQEKAIRPRINFIFGGEMGVYRRLSARDNLRYFGNLYRLPRAVREQRAEEILALVGLEERADNLAETYSKGMIQRLQIARGLMNDPEILFMDEPTVGLDPLGARMLRELVAKLREQGKTILLTTHYLPEAEALCDRMMILNRGRLVAQGTPAELRQGKASLEDAYIALIGEDAP
;
A
#
# COMPACT_ATOMS: atom_id res chain seq x y z
N MET A 1 -7.90 6.88 -20.53
CA MET A 1 -8.06 6.88 -19.06
C MET A 1 -6.78 7.40 -18.45
N ASP A 2 -6.91 8.36 -17.53
CA ASP A 2 -5.75 9.06 -16.96
C ASP A 2 -5.01 8.16 -15.95
N SER A 3 -3.72 7.88 -16.23
CA SER A 3 -2.87 7.10 -15.33
C SER A 3 -2.30 8.00 -14.24
N ILE A 4 -2.58 7.69 -12.98
CA ILE A 4 -2.09 8.44 -11.81
C ILE A 4 -0.69 8.00 -11.39
N ILE A 5 -0.32 6.74 -11.71
CA ILE A 5 1.04 6.20 -11.55
C ILE A 5 1.47 5.59 -12.88
N ARG A 6 2.70 5.87 -13.30
CA ARG A 6 3.35 5.27 -14.46
C ARG A 6 4.80 4.93 -14.13
N ALA A 7 5.10 3.65 -14.17
CA ALA A 7 6.43 3.09 -13.98
C ALA A 7 6.92 2.49 -15.29
N GLU A 8 8.16 2.77 -15.70
CA GLU A 8 8.76 2.26 -16.92
C GLU A 8 10.19 1.79 -16.63
N HIS A 9 10.42 0.51 -16.91
CA HIS A 9 11.72 -0.14 -16.77
C HIS A 9 12.38 0.08 -15.41
N LEU A 10 11.59 0.05 -14.30
CA LEU A 10 12.11 0.24 -12.96
C LEU A 10 13.01 -0.92 -12.55
N HIS A 11 14.20 -0.56 -12.06
CA HIS A 11 15.14 -1.47 -11.43
C HIS A 11 15.50 -1.02 -10.03
N ARG A 12 15.69 -1.97 -9.12
CA ARG A 12 16.30 -1.70 -7.82
C ARG A 12 17.22 -2.81 -7.40
N ASP A 13 18.49 -2.46 -7.24
CA ASP A 13 19.56 -3.33 -6.81
C ASP A 13 20.04 -2.91 -5.42
N TYR A 14 20.28 -3.89 -4.55
CA TYR A 14 20.95 -3.71 -3.28
C TYR A 14 22.34 -4.37 -3.35
N ILE A 15 23.35 -3.61 -2.98
CA ILE A 15 24.71 -4.13 -2.88
C ILE A 15 24.98 -4.48 -1.43
N THR A 16 25.08 -5.75 -1.14
CA THR A 16 25.45 -6.26 0.18
C THR A 16 26.93 -6.71 0.19
N ARG A 17 27.55 -6.59 1.34
CA ARG A 17 28.92 -7.08 1.55
C ARG A 17 28.84 -8.24 2.55
N ARG A 18 29.02 -9.46 2.08
CA ARG A 18 28.99 -10.66 2.91
C ARG A 18 30.40 -11.16 3.18
N GLY A 19 30.69 -11.51 4.42
CA GLY A 19 31.97 -12.08 4.87
C GLY A 19 32.79 -11.14 5.75
N MET A 20 33.36 -11.68 6.83
CA MET A 20 34.11 -10.92 7.83
C MET A 20 35.58 -10.71 7.39
N LEU A 21 36.18 -11.64 6.69
CA LEU A 21 37.57 -11.64 6.20
C LEU A 21 37.71 -11.41 4.68
N HIS A 22 36.74 -11.88 3.89
CA HIS A 22 36.72 -11.65 2.44
C HIS A 22 35.35 -11.03 2.05
N ARG A 23 35.28 -9.70 1.99
CA ARG A 23 34.07 -8.96 1.61
C ARG A 23 33.73 -9.20 0.13
N ARG A 24 32.99 -10.26 -0.19
CA ARG A 24 32.39 -10.40 -1.51
C ARG A 24 31.22 -9.44 -1.66
N ARG A 25 31.20 -8.65 -2.73
CA ARG A 25 30.02 -7.87 -3.14
C ARG A 25 29.00 -8.84 -3.72
N GLU A 26 27.83 -8.86 -3.14
CA GLU A 26 26.67 -9.59 -3.65
C GLU A 26 25.62 -8.56 -4.04
N THR A 27 25.13 -8.63 -5.28
CA THR A 27 24.05 -7.76 -5.77
C THR A 27 22.74 -8.53 -5.69
N ILE A 28 21.79 -7.97 -4.91
CA ILE A 28 20.42 -8.49 -4.81
C ILE A 28 19.56 -7.64 -5.72
N HIS A 29 19.02 -8.19 -6.77
CA HIS A 29 18.09 -7.54 -7.68
C HIS A 29 16.69 -7.63 -7.13
N ALA A 30 16.27 -6.61 -6.38
CA ALA A 30 14.97 -6.59 -5.70
C ALA A 30 13.81 -6.24 -6.64
N VAL A 31 14.07 -5.45 -7.69
CA VAL A 31 13.13 -5.13 -8.76
C VAL A 31 13.88 -5.15 -10.08
N ARG A 32 13.31 -5.82 -11.09
CA ARG A 32 13.94 -6.09 -12.38
C ARG A 32 12.98 -5.74 -13.52
N ASP A 33 13.26 -4.66 -14.23
CA ASP A 33 12.53 -4.25 -15.43
C ASP A 33 11.01 -4.18 -15.24
N LEU A 34 10.58 -3.49 -14.17
CA LEU A 34 9.18 -3.43 -13.80
C LEU A 34 8.50 -2.24 -14.51
N SER A 35 7.53 -2.54 -15.39
CA SER A 35 6.74 -1.55 -16.10
C SER A 35 5.25 -1.77 -15.86
N PHE A 36 4.52 -0.76 -15.37
CA PHE A 36 3.10 -0.82 -15.13
C PHE A 36 2.47 0.56 -15.01
N THR A 37 1.13 0.59 -15.03
CA THR A 37 0.34 1.81 -14.82
C THR A 37 -0.78 1.56 -13.83
N VAL A 38 -1.09 2.57 -13.00
CA VAL A 38 -2.27 2.60 -12.13
C VAL A 38 -3.19 3.73 -12.60
N ARG A 39 -4.49 3.43 -12.72
CA ARG A 39 -5.50 4.40 -13.12
C ARG A 39 -6.01 5.18 -11.92
N ARG A 40 -6.51 6.39 -12.16
CA ARG A 40 -7.14 7.18 -11.10
C ARG A 40 -8.42 6.50 -10.61
N GLY A 41 -8.60 6.41 -9.29
CA GLY A 41 -9.80 5.85 -8.65
C GLY A 41 -9.91 4.33 -8.71
N GLU A 42 -8.83 3.58 -9.09
CA GLU A 42 -8.85 2.12 -9.02
C GLU A 42 -8.20 1.60 -7.72
N ILE A 43 -8.57 0.40 -7.33
CA ILE A 43 -7.85 -0.41 -6.37
C ILE A 43 -6.90 -1.32 -7.15
N PHE A 44 -5.59 -1.10 -7.01
CA PHE A 44 -4.56 -1.85 -7.71
C PHE A 44 -3.76 -2.75 -6.75
N GLY A 45 -3.74 -4.05 -7.01
CA GLY A 45 -3.07 -5.05 -6.18
C GLY A 45 -1.64 -5.35 -6.62
N LEU A 46 -0.69 -5.41 -5.67
CA LEU A 46 0.64 -6.02 -5.86
C LEU A 46 0.67 -7.36 -5.14
N LEU A 47 0.66 -8.44 -5.90
CA LEU A 47 0.68 -9.80 -5.39
C LEU A 47 2.07 -10.41 -5.53
N GLY A 48 2.40 -11.32 -4.63
CA GLY A 48 3.65 -12.09 -4.68
C GLY A 48 4.07 -12.59 -3.32
N GLN A 49 4.96 -13.57 -3.31
CA GLN A 49 5.53 -14.12 -2.08
C GLN A 49 6.42 -13.11 -1.34
N ASN A 50 6.83 -13.43 -0.13
CA ASN A 50 7.82 -12.64 0.60
C ASN A 50 9.14 -12.61 -0.19
N GLY A 51 9.72 -11.40 -0.33
CA GLY A 51 10.90 -11.23 -1.17
C GLY A 51 10.62 -11.02 -2.66
N ALA A 52 9.37 -11.06 -3.14
CA ALA A 52 9.03 -10.83 -4.55
C ALA A 52 9.29 -9.39 -5.05
N GLY A 53 9.59 -8.44 -4.16
CA GLY A 53 9.85 -7.04 -4.51
C GLY A 53 8.72 -6.06 -4.19
N LYS A 54 7.59 -6.52 -3.61
CA LYS A 54 6.41 -5.70 -3.29
C LYS A 54 6.74 -4.45 -2.47
N THR A 55 7.31 -4.64 -1.28
CA THR A 55 7.67 -3.53 -0.37
C THR A 55 8.73 -2.60 -0.98
N THR A 56 9.67 -3.13 -1.77
CA THR A 56 10.65 -2.32 -2.49
C THR A 56 9.96 -1.44 -3.53
N THR A 57 9.02 -2.00 -4.29
CA THR A 57 8.21 -1.25 -5.26
C THR A 57 7.41 -0.15 -4.57
N ILE A 58 6.67 -0.46 -3.50
CA ILE A 58 5.93 0.54 -2.71
C ILE A 58 6.85 1.68 -2.23
N LYS A 59 8.04 1.35 -1.71
CA LYS A 59 8.99 2.38 -1.26
C LYS A 59 9.44 3.32 -2.39
N MET A 60 9.57 2.82 -3.61
CA MET A 60 9.88 3.67 -4.77
C MET A 60 8.67 4.55 -5.12
N LEU A 61 7.46 3.99 -5.17
CA LEU A 61 6.22 4.71 -5.47
C LEU A 61 5.92 5.82 -4.45
N THR A 62 6.27 5.60 -3.20
CA THR A 62 6.10 6.57 -2.10
C THR A 62 7.27 7.54 -1.97
N THR A 63 8.20 7.54 -2.91
CA THR A 63 9.41 8.41 -2.92
C THR A 63 10.35 8.20 -1.72
N LEU A 64 10.22 7.08 -1.00
CA LEU A 64 11.09 6.72 0.13
C LEU A 64 12.39 6.03 -0.33
N LEU A 65 12.42 5.56 -1.56
CA LEU A 65 13.55 4.84 -2.14
C LEU A 65 13.73 5.26 -3.60
N LEU A 66 14.96 5.60 -3.97
CA LEU A 66 15.31 5.84 -5.36
C LEU A 66 15.50 4.50 -6.10
N PRO A 67 15.07 4.37 -7.37
CA PRO A 67 15.42 3.23 -8.19
C PRO A 67 16.92 3.25 -8.55
N SER A 68 17.42 2.12 -9.02
CA SER A 68 18.76 2.05 -9.62
C SER A 68 18.73 2.54 -11.08
N SER A 69 17.62 2.35 -11.78
CA SER A 69 17.33 2.88 -13.13
C SER A 69 15.83 2.81 -13.44
N GLY A 70 15.43 3.38 -14.58
CA GLY A 70 14.04 3.48 -15.03
C GLY A 70 13.41 4.82 -14.70
N THR A 71 12.14 4.99 -15.04
CA THR A 71 11.37 6.21 -14.78
C THR A 71 10.12 5.91 -13.97
N LEU A 72 9.73 6.85 -13.12
CA LEU A 72 8.54 6.76 -12.31
C LEU A 72 7.84 8.12 -12.24
N ARG A 73 6.59 8.15 -12.66
CA ARG A 73 5.72 9.31 -12.48
C ARG A 73 4.57 8.96 -11.55
N VAL A 74 4.32 9.83 -10.58
CA VAL A 74 3.22 9.75 -9.63
C VAL A 74 2.49 11.09 -9.65
N LEU A 75 1.17 11.09 -9.85
CA LEU A 75 0.37 12.32 -9.97
C LEU A 75 0.85 13.25 -11.10
N GLY A 76 1.48 12.70 -12.15
CA GLY A 76 2.09 13.46 -13.25
C GLY A 76 3.50 13.99 -12.96
N TYR A 77 3.96 13.95 -11.72
CA TYR A 77 5.29 14.41 -11.29
C TYR A 77 6.33 13.30 -11.37
N ASP A 78 7.58 13.67 -11.66
CA ASP A 78 8.71 12.76 -11.53
C ASP A 78 8.97 12.45 -10.06
N ALA A 79 8.92 11.15 -9.71
CA ALA A 79 9.00 10.71 -8.31
C ALA A 79 10.39 10.94 -7.67
N PHE A 80 11.43 11.19 -8.47
CA PHE A 80 12.81 11.30 -8.01
C PHE A 80 13.31 12.74 -7.91
N CYS A 81 12.69 13.67 -8.66
CA CYS A 81 13.07 15.08 -8.70
C CYS A 81 11.98 16.00 -8.13
N GLN A 82 10.74 15.55 -8.07
CA GLN A 82 9.57 16.36 -7.69
C GLN A 82 8.81 15.75 -6.49
N GLU A 83 9.48 15.03 -5.60
CA GLU A 83 8.89 14.36 -4.44
C GLU A 83 8.11 15.30 -3.52
N LYS A 84 8.49 16.58 -3.45
CA LYS A 84 7.81 17.61 -2.65
C LYS A 84 6.39 17.91 -3.13
N ALA A 85 6.12 17.73 -4.43
CA ALA A 85 4.77 17.87 -5.01
C ALA A 85 3.92 16.62 -4.80
N ILE A 86 4.54 15.45 -4.64
CA ILE A 86 3.89 14.14 -4.48
C ILE A 86 3.50 13.88 -3.03
N ARG A 87 4.46 14.02 -2.09
CA ARG A 87 4.31 13.62 -0.69
C ARG A 87 3.08 14.17 0.03
N PRO A 88 2.65 15.43 -0.16
CA PRO A 88 1.44 15.94 0.48
C PRO A 88 0.15 15.27 -0.01
N ARG A 89 0.17 14.66 -1.18
CA ARG A 89 -1.00 14.10 -1.90
C ARG A 89 -1.07 12.58 -1.85
N ILE A 90 -0.14 11.94 -1.14
CA ILE A 90 -0.11 10.49 -0.94
C ILE A 90 -0.02 10.18 0.54
N ASN A 91 -0.38 8.95 0.92
CA ASN A 91 -0.06 8.43 2.24
C ASN A 91 0.24 6.94 2.18
N PHE A 92 0.98 6.46 3.19
CA PHE A 92 1.38 5.08 3.33
C PHE A 92 0.92 4.50 4.68
N ILE A 93 0.19 3.40 4.60
CA ILE A 93 -0.34 2.66 5.73
C ILE A 93 0.43 1.35 5.81
N PHE A 94 1.21 1.22 6.89
CA PHE A 94 1.98 0.00 7.15
C PHE A 94 1.08 -1.12 7.63
N GLY A 95 1.40 -2.36 7.30
CA GLY A 95 0.84 -3.52 7.95
C GLY A 95 1.28 -3.60 9.42
N GLY A 96 0.46 -4.23 10.25
CA GLY A 96 0.73 -4.37 11.68
C GLY A 96 0.39 -3.11 12.50
N GLU A 97 1.04 -2.93 13.64
CA GLU A 97 0.69 -1.89 14.63
C GLU A 97 1.54 -0.61 14.55
N MET A 98 2.32 -0.46 13.49
CA MET A 98 3.25 0.67 13.35
C MET A 98 2.53 1.98 12.99
N GLY A 99 2.94 3.08 13.64
CA GLY A 99 2.49 4.41 13.28
C GLY A 99 1.28 4.93 14.06
N VAL A 100 0.85 4.24 15.12
CA VAL A 100 -0.14 4.72 16.10
C VAL A 100 0.55 4.95 17.44
N TYR A 101 0.28 6.09 18.04
CA TYR A 101 0.74 6.40 19.40
C TYR A 101 -0.24 5.79 20.41
N ARG A 102 0.12 4.65 20.99
CA ARG A 102 -0.76 3.86 21.85
C ARG A 102 -1.21 4.58 23.13
N ARG A 103 -0.37 5.49 23.64
CA ARG A 103 -0.68 6.32 24.82
C ARG A 103 -1.53 7.57 24.53
N LEU A 104 -1.91 7.77 23.28
CA LEU A 104 -2.85 8.80 22.89
C LEU A 104 -4.20 8.17 22.56
N SER A 105 -5.28 8.96 22.71
CA SER A 105 -6.60 8.58 22.20
C SER A 105 -6.58 8.53 20.65
N ALA A 106 -7.60 7.94 20.03
CA ALA A 106 -7.72 7.98 18.58
C ALA A 106 -7.80 9.42 18.07
N ARG A 107 -8.62 10.25 18.71
CA ARG A 107 -8.75 11.68 18.41
C ARG A 107 -7.42 12.42 18.50
N ASP A 108 -6.66 12.19 19.56
CA ASP A 108 -5.37 12.86 19.74
C ASP A 108 -4.29 12.35 18.77
N ASN A 109 -4.35 11.06 18.38
CA ASN A 109 -3.55 10.57 17.26
C ASN A 109 -3.83 11.37 15.99
N LEU A 110 -5.11 11.55 15.60
CA LEU A 110 -5.47 12.30 14.40
C LEU A 110 -5.06 13.77 14.50
N ARG A 111 -5.27 14.41 15.66
CA ARG A 111 -4.81 15.77 15.93
C ARG A 111 -3.31 15.92 15.77
N TYR A 112 -2.55 14.97 16.30
CA TYR A 112 -1.09 14.95 16.18
C TYR A 112 -0.66 14.91 14.70
N PHE A 113 -1.20 13.99 13.91
CA PHE A 113 -0.87 13.90 12.49
C PHE A 113 -1.37 15.10 11.70
N GLY A 114 -2.55 15.63 12.01
CA GLY A 114 -3.03 16.88 11.42
C GLY A 114 -2.08 18.06 11.66
N ASN A 115 -1.46 18.13 12.85
CA ASN A 115 -0.41 19.12 13.14
C ASN A 115 0.85 18.89 12.28
N LEU A 116 1.28 17.64 12.12
CA LEU A 116 2.43 17.33 11.25
C LEU A 116 2.18 17.74 9.79
N TYR A 117 0.95 17.60 9.30
CA TYR A 117 0.53 18.08 7.99
C TYR A 117 0.22 19.58 7.94
N ARG A 118 0.42 20.30 9.06
CA ARG A 118 0.19 21.76 9.19
C ARG A 118 -1.23 22.18 8.86
N LEU A 119 -2.22 21.33 9.16
CA LEU A 119 -3.63 21.65 8.96
C LEU A 119 -4.06 22.76 9.93
N PRO A 120 -4.82 23.76 9.47
CA PRO A 120 -5.44 24.74 10.36
C PRO A 120 -6.31 24.03 11.41
N ARG A 121 -6.39 24.61 12.63
CA ARG A 121 -7.09 23.98 13.76
C ARG A 121 -8.53 23.56 13.41
N ALA A 122 -9.30 24.46 12.81
CA ALA A 122 -10.70 24.17 12.44
C ALA A 122 -10.80 22.98 11.46
N VAL A 123 -9.98 22.97 10.41
CA VAL A 123 -9.93 21.89 9.42
C VAL A 123 -9.51 20.57 10.06
N ARG A 124 -8.51 20.61 10.94
CA ARG A 124 -8.01 19.41 11.63
C ARG A 124 -9.08 18.79 12.53
N GLU A 125 -9.77 19.60 13.35
CA GLU A 125 -10.83 19.11 14.24
C GLU A 125 -11.99 18.52 13.43
N GLN A 126 -12.51 19.26 12.45
CA GLN A 126 -13.60 18.79 11.59
C GLN A 126 -13.21 17.47 10.90
N ARG A 127 -12.02 17.42 10.28
CA ARG A 127 -11.56 16.23 9.57
C ARG A 127 -11.35 15.03 10.48
N ALA A 128 -10.85 15.25 11.72
CA ALA A 128 -10.71 14.17 12.68
C ALA A 128 -12.06 13.52 13.01
N GLU A 129 -13.13 14.30 13.22
CA GLU A 129 -14.48 13.77 13.47
C GLU A 129 -15.03 13.01 12.26
N GLU A 130 -14.94 13.60 11.06
CA GLU A 130 -15.40 12.96 9.82
C GLU A 130 -14.71 11.62 9.57
N ILE A 131 -13.37 11.57 9.80
CA ILE A 131 -12.59 10.36 9.60
C ILE A 131 -12.89 9.31 10.68
N LEU A 132 -13.05 9.72 11.95
CA LEU A 132 -13.44 8.79 13.03
C LEU A 132 -14.76 8.11 12.73
N ALA A 133 -15.77 8.86 12.27
CA ALA A 133 -17.05 8.32 11.81
C ALA A 133 -16.87 7.38 10.60
N LEU A 134 -16.06 7.79 9.61
CA LEU A 134 -15.79 6.98 8.42
C LEU A 134 -15.20 5.61 8.76
N VAL A 135 -14.27 5.55 9.73
CA VAL A 135 -13.62 4.30 10.14
C VAL A 135 -14.35 3.57 11.28
N GLY A 136 -15.49 4.09 11.75
CA GLY A 136 -16.31 3.52 12.83
C GLY A 136 -15.57 3.45 14.16
N LEU A 137 -14.95 4.55 14.56
CA LEU A 137 -14.23 4.71 15.82
C LEU A 137 -14.76 5.89 16.66
N GLU A 138 -15.89 6.52 16.28
CA GLU A 138 -16.43 7.67 16.97
C GLU A 138 -16.75 7.41 18.45
N GLU A 139 -17.40 6.29 18.78
CA GLU A 139 -17.75 5.93 20.16
C GLU A 139 -16.53 5.62 21.05
N ARG A 140 -15.39 5.36 20.42
CA ARG A 140 -14.14 5.05 21.11
C ARG A 140 -13.08 6.12 20.92
N ALA A 141 -13.43 7.25 20.28
CA ALA A 141 -12.50 8.29 19.87
C ALA A 141 -11.59 8.83 21.00
N ASP A 142 -12.12 8.90 22.21
CA ASP A 142 -11.42 9.43 23.38
C ASP A 142 -10.74 8.34 24.25
N ASN A 143 -10.89 7.07 23.89
CA ASN A 143 -10.21 5.98 24.58
C ASN A 143 -8.76 5.89 24.09
N LEU A 144 -7.84 5.50 24.99
CA LEU A 144 -6.44 5.28 24.64
C LEU A 144 -6.30 4.13 23.61
N ALA A 145 -5.47 4.36 22.59
CA ALA A 145 -5.29 3.37 21.53
C ALA A 145 -4.66 2.06 22.02
N GLU A 146 -4.02 2.02 23.20
CA GLU A 146 -3.54 0.78 23.83
C GLU A 146 -4.66 -0.18 24.22
N THR A 147 -5.90 0.32 24.38
CA THR A 147 -7.08 -0.50 24.69
C THR A 147 -7.79 -1.04 23.45
N TYR A 148 -7.28 -0.72 22.25
CA TYR A 148 -7.90 -1.10 21.00
C TYR A 148 -7.55 -2.52 20.57
N SER A 149 -8.51 -3.21 19.95
CA SER A 149 -8.26 -4.45 19.24
C SER A 149 -7.35 -4.22 18.02
N LYS A 150 -6.74 -5.27 17.49
CA LYS A 150 -5.92 -5.17 16.26
C LYS A 150 -6.69 -4.53 15.11
N GLY A 151 -7.96 -4.91 14.91
CA GLY A 151 -8.82 -4.31 13.88
C GLY A 151 -9.11 -2.83 14.12
N MET A 152 -9.27 -2.38 15.36
CA MET A 152 -9.42 -0.97 15.69
C MET A 152 -8.10 -0.20 15.44
N ILE A 153 -6.95 -0.77 15.79
CA ILE A 153 -5.64 -0.18 15.48
C ILE A 153 -5.46 -0.03 13.97
N GLN A 154 -5.82 -1.05 13.17
CA GLN A 154 -5.72 -0.97 11.72
C GLN A 154 -6.62 0.11 11.13
N ARG A 155 -7.87 0.23 11.62
CA ARG A 155 -8.77 1.32 11.22
C ARG A 155 -8.23 2.70 11.63
N LEU A 156 -7.62 2.82 12.81
CA LEU A 156 -6.97 4.07 13.23
C LEU A 156 -5.75 4.42 12.37
N GLN A 157 -5.00 3.44 11.89
CA GLN A 157 -3.91 3.68 10.94
C GLN A 157 -4.42 4.23 9.61
N ILE A 158 -5.54 3.70 9.11
CA ILE A 158 -6.19 4.23 7.91
C ILE A 158 -6.68 5.65 8.18
N ALA A 159 -7.35 5.88 9.31
CA ALA A 159 -7.80 7.20 9.74
C ALA A 159 -6.65 8.22 9.74
N ARG A 160 -5.52 7.87 10.32
CA ARG A 160 -4.30 8.66 10.28
C ARG A 160 -3.85 8.94 8.84
N GLY A 161 -3.87 7.92 8.00
CA GLY A 161 -3.47 8.02 6.59
C GLY A 161 -4.40 8.91 5.76
N LEU A 162 -5.60 9.20 6.23
CA LEU A 162 -6.57 10.08 5.56
C LEU A 162 -6.46 11.55 6.00
N MET A 163 -5.70 11.87 7.05
CA MET A 163 -5.65 13.23 7.60
C MET A 163 -5.16 14.29 6.62
N ASN A 164 -4.24 13.97 5.70
CA ASN A 164 -3.77 14.89 4.66
C ASN A 164 -4.60 14.86 3.36
N ASP A 165 -5.76 14.16 3.35
CA ASP A 165 -6.63 13.99 2.19
C ASP A 165 -5.90 13.47 0.93
N PRO A 166 -5.21 12.35 1.02
CA PRO A 166 -4.40 11.87 -0.07
C PRO A 166 -5.24 11.46 -1.28
N GLU A 167 -4.70 11.64 -2.49
CA GLU A 167 -5.29 11.12 -3.71
C GLU A 167 -4.92 9.64 -3.91
N ILE A 168 -3.75 9.23 -3.38
CA ILE A 168 -3.28 7.85 -3.43
C ILE A 168 -2.98 7.35 -2.03
N LEU A 169 -3.57 6.21 -1.67
CA LEU A 169 -3.27 5.46 -0.47
C LEU A 169 -2.49 4.19 -0.83
N PHE A 170 -1.31 4.05 -0.24
CA PHE A 170 -0.54 2.82 -0.30
C PHE A 170 -0.79 2.02 0.98
N MET A 171 -1.12 0.74 0.87
CA MET A 171 -1.40 -0.14 1.99
C MET A 171 -0.54 -1.41 1.88
N ASP A 172 0.28 -1.68 2.89
CA ASP A 172 1.12 -2.87 2.92
C ASP A 172 0.45 -3.94 3.79
N GLU A 173 -0.07 -4.98 3.15
CA GLU A 173 -0.74 -6.13 3.80
C GLU A 173 -1.82 -5.72 4.84
N PRO A 174 -2.84 -4.95 4.46
CA PRO A 174 -3.71 -4.25 5.42
C PRO A 174 -4.58 -5.15 6.29
N THR A 175 -4.84 -6.40 5.88
CA THR A 175 -5.69 -7.36 6.61
C THR A 175 -4.92 -8.38 7.43
N VAL A 176 -3.58 -8.38 7.34
CA VAL A 176 -2.75 -9.36 8.06
C VAL A 176 -2.96 -9.27 9.57
N GLY A 177 -3.25 -10.43 10.17
CA GLY A 177 -3.45 -10.55 11.62
C GLY A 177 -4.83 -10.11 12.13
N LEU A 178 -5.75 -9.76 11.23
CA LEU A 178 -7.15 -9.51 11.56
C LEU A 178 -7.95 -10.82 11.59
N ASP A 179 -8.96 -10.84 12.43
CA ASP A 179 -10.00 -11.87 12.38
C ASP A 179 -10.89 -11.71 11.12
N PRO A 180 -11.71 -12.70 10.75
CA PRO A 180 -12.54 -12.63 9.55
C PRO A 180 -13.49 -11.43 9.53
N LEU A 181 -14.04 -11.03 10.68
CA LEU A 181 -14.94 -9.88 10.79
C LEU A 181 -14.17 -8.57 10.58
N GLY A 182 -13.03 -8.41 11.25
CA GLY A 182 -12.16 -7.24 11.09
C GLY A 182 -11.66 -7.08 9.65
N ALA A 183 -11.26 -8.19 9.00
CA ALA A 183 -10.85 -8.19 7.61
C ALA A 183 -12.00 -7.80 6.66
N ARG A 184 -13.24 -8.26 6.92
CA ARG A 184 -14.42 -7.86 6.16
C ARG A 184 -14.70 -6.36 6.31
N MET A 185 -14.74 -5.85 7.53
CA MET A 185 -14.96 -4.42 7.80
C MET A 185 -13.89 -3.55 7.11
N LEU A 186 -12.64 -4.01 7.10
CA LEU A 186 -11.56 -3.31 6.42
C LEU A 186 -11.77 -3.28 4.90
N ARG A 187 -12.17 -4.39 4.29
CA ARG A 187 -12.48 -4.44 2.85
C ARG A 187 -13.62 -3.48 2.49
N GLU A 188 -14.68 -3.44 3.29
CA GLU A 188 -15.80 -2.50 3.11
C GLU A 188 -15.33 -1.03 3.19
N LEU A 189 -14.43 -0.72 4.14
CA LEU A 189 -13.84 0.61 4.25
C LEU A 189 -12.99 0.97 3.01
N VAL A 190 -12.15 0.04 2.53
CA VAL A 190 -11.32 0.24 1.33
C VAL A 190 -12.20 0.47 0.09
N ALA A 191 -13.26 -0.31 -0.07
CA ALA A 191 -14.24 -0.12 -1.17
C ALA A 191 -14.91 1.26 -1.09
N LYS A 192 -15.34 1.70 0.11
CA LYS A 192 -15.93 3.02 0.33
C LYS A 192 -14.95 4.16 -0.01
N LEU A 193 -13.67 4.02 0.33
CA LEU A 193 -12.64 5.01 -0.04
C LEU A 193 -12.47 5.12 -1.55
N ARG A 194 -12.51 4.00 -2.27
CA ARG A 194 -12.47 3.98 -3.74
C ARG A 194 -13.71 4.68 -4.33
N GLU A 195 -14.91 4.44 -3.79
CA GLU A 195 -16.15 5.13 -4.21
C GLU A 195 -16.06 6.66 -4.01
N GLN A 196 -15.31 7.11 -3.02
CA GLN A 196 -14.99 8.53 -2.79
C GLN A 196 -13.90 9.07 -3.74
N GLY A 197 -13.48 8.29 -4.74
CA GLY A 197 -12.49 8.68 -5.75
C GLY A 197 -11.03 8.51 -5.34
N LYS A 198 -10.74 7.88 -4.20
CA LYS A 198 -9.36 7.58 -3.81
C LYS A 198 -8.78 6.48 -4.70
N THR A 199 -7.53 6.63 -5.08
CA THR A 199 -6.75 5.55 -5.71
C THR A 199 -6.06 4.76 -4.61
N ILE A 200 -6.17 3.44 -4.63
CA ILE A 200 -5.60 2.59 -3.59
C ILE A 200 -4.65 1.58 -4.23
N LEU A 201 -3.43 1.51 -3.73
CA LEU A 201 -2.47 0.50 -4.13
C LEU A 201 -2.15 -0.34 -2.91
N LEU A 202 -2.52 -1.62 -2.95
CA LEU A 202 -2.30 -2.52 -1.83
C LEU A 202 -1.38 -3.67 -2.19
N THR A 203 -0.56 -4.08 -1.21
CA THR A 203 0.15 -5.35 -1.30
C THR A 203 -0.60 -6.40 -0.52
N THR A 204 -0.63 -7.60 -1.03
CA THR A 204 -1.12 -8.76 -0.31
C THR A 204 -0.48 -10.05 -0.85
N HIS A 205 -0.39 -11.05 -0.01
CA HIS A 205 -0.09 -12.43 -0.41
C HIS A 205 -1.35 -13.31 -0.31
N TYR A 206 -2.47 -12.73 0.16
CA TYR A 206 -3.75 -13.43 0.31
C TYR A 206 -4.62 -13.21 -0.92
N LEU A 207 -4.64 -14.18 -1.81
CA LEU A 207 -5.31 -14.11 -3.11
C LEU A 207 -6.83 -13.84 -3.05
N PRO A 208 -7.59 -14.42 -2.10
CA PRO A 208 -9.02 -14.12 -1.97
C PRO A 208 -9.29 -12.63 -1.64
N GLU A 209 -8.41 -11.96 -0.91
CA GLU A 209 -8.52 -10.53 -0.67
C GLU A 209 -8.33 -9.72 -1.95
N ALA A 210 -7.26 -10.06 -2.69
CA ALA A 210 -6.96 -9.39 -3.94
C ALA A 210 -8.10 -9.54 -4.95
N GLU A 211 -8.66 -10.75 -5.06
CA GLU A 211 -9.79 -11.06 -5.94
C GLU A 211 -11.06 -10.28 -5.56
N ALA A 212 -11.30 -10.10 -4.26
CA ALA A 212 -12.47 -9.40 -3.76
C ALA A 212 -12.38 -7.87 -3.84
N LEU A 213 -11.16 -7.30 -3.79
CA LEU A 213 -10.97 -5.86 -3.68
C LEU A 213 -10.42 -5.20 -4.94
N CYS A 214 -9.51 -5.86 -5.65
CA CYS A 214 -8.75 -5.20 -6.70
C CYS A 214 -9.52 -5.12 -8.01
N ASP A 215 -9.56 -3.94 -8.62
CA ASP A 215 -10.04 -3.76 -10.00
C ASP A 215 -9.05 -4.37 -10.99
N ARG A 216 -7.75 -4.17 -10.71
CA ARG A 216 -6.62 -4.75 -11.45
C ARG A 216 -5.50 -5.09 -10.47
N MET A 217 -4.64 -5.99 -10.88
CA MET A 217 -3.50 -6.40 -10.06
C MET A 217 -2.33 -6.83 -10.92
N MET A 218 -1.15 -6.88 -10.31
CA MET A 218 0.04 -7.49 -10.90
C MET A 218 0.63 -8.54 -9.95
N ILE A 219 1.14 -9.61 -10.55
CA ILE A 219 1.83 -10.70 -9.85
C ILE A 219 3.33 -10.48 -10.03
N LEU A 220 4.03 -10.36 -8.89
CA LEU A 220 5.48 -10.24 -8.84
C LEU A 220 6.11 -11.55 -8.38
N ASN A 221 7.17 -11.98 -9.06
CA ASN A 221 8.03 -13.08 -8.65
C ASN A 221 9.50 -12.69 -8.82
N ARG A 222 10.30 -12.82 -7.76
CA ARG A 222 11.77 -12.54 -7.78
C ARG A 222 12.12 -11.18 -8.42
N GLY A 223 11.31 -10.15 -8.15
CA GLY A 223 11.50 -8.80 -8.65
C GLY A 223 11.00 -8.55 -10.08
N ARG A 224 10.37 -9.52 -10.74
CA ARG A 224 9.84 -9.42 -12.11
C ARG A 224 8.32 -9.42 -12.11
N LEU A 225 7.75 -8.75 -13.10
CA LEU A 225 6.33 -8.85 -13.43
C LEU A 225 6.09 -10.18 -14.15
N VAL A 226 5.24 -11.03 -13.56
CA VAL A 226 4.85 -12.32 -14.17
C VAL A 226 3.57 -12.16 -14.99
N ALA A 227 2.56 -11.51 -14.40
CA ALA A 227 1.29 -11.25 -15.06
C ALA A 227 0.64 -9.97 -14.51
N GLN A 228 -0.21 -9.33 -15.32
CA GLN A 228 -0.99 -8.16 -14.94
C GLN A 228 -2.33 -8.19 -15.65
N GLY A 229 -3.41 -7.83 -14.92
CA GLY A 229 -4.77 -7.77 -15.46
C GLY A 229 -5.82 -7.60 -14.37
N THR A 230 -7.08 -7.72 -14.75
CA THR A 230 -8.19 -7.89 -13.80
C THR A 230 -8.13 -9.28 -13.17
N PRO A 231 -8.78 -9.53 -12.01
CA PRO A 231 -8.87 -10.87 -11.43
C PRO A 231 -9.37 -11.92 -12.42
N ALA A 232 -10.36 -11.57 -13.23
CA ALA A 232 -10.96 -12.47 -14.22
C ALA A 232 -9.96 -12.82 -15.36
N GLU A 233 -9.22 -11.82 -15.87
CA GLU A 233 -8.18 -12.05 -16.90
C GLU A 233 -7.05 -12.92 -16.36
N LEU A 234 -6.62 -12.70 -15.11
CA LEU A 234 -5.53 -13.48 -14.50
C LEU A 234 -5.90 -14.91 -14.19
N ARG A 235 -7.17 -15.19 -13.92
CA ARG A 235 -7.64 -16.59 -13.75
C ARG A 235 -7.49 -17.44 -15.03
N GLN A 236 -7.53 -16.83 -16.22
CA GLN A 236 -7.34 -17.53 -17.51
C GLN A 236 -8.17 -18.82 -17.64
N GLY A 237 -9.41 -18.82 -17.12
CA GLY A 237 -10.29 -19.99 -17.13
C GLY A 237 -9.98 -21.06 -16.07
N LYS A 238 -9.02 -20.83 -15.17
CA LYS A 238 -8.79 -21.70 -14.00
C LYS A 238 -9.95 -21.55 -12.99
N ALA A 239 -10.10 -22.53 -12.11
CA ALA A 239 -11.17 -22.56 -11.12
C ALA A 239 -11.05 -21.39 -10.10
N SER A 240 -9.84 -21.03 -9.74
CA SER A 240 -9.54 -19.95 -8.80
C SER A 240 -8.34 -19.11 -9.25
N LEU A 241 -8.20 -17.90 -8.64
CA LEU A 241 -7.00 -17.08 -8.81
C LEU A 241 -5.77 -17.78 -8.20
N GLU A 242 -5.96 -18.63 -7.19
CA GLU A 242 -4.90 -19.43 -6.56
C GLU A 242 -4.32 -20.45 -7.53
N ASP A 243 -5.17 -21.20 -8.25
CA ASP A 243 -4.72 -22.15 -9.28
C ASP A 243 -3.95 -21.45 -10.40
N ALA A 244 -4.43 -20.26 -10.82
CA ALA A 244 -3.74 -19.46 -11.83
C ALA A 244 -2.38 -18.97 -11.32
N TYR A 245 -2.31 -18.50 -10.07
CA TYR A 245 -1.10 -18.03 -9.44
C TYR A 245 -0.04 -19.12 -9.32
N ILE A 246 -0.45 -20.34 -8.89
CA ILE A 246 0.44 -21.50 -8.78
C ILE A 246 1.00 -21.88 -10.16
N ALA A 247 0.15 -21.90 -11.21
CA ALA A 247 0.58 -22.19 -12.56
C ALA A 247 1.62 -21.14 -13.06
N LEU A 248 1.31 -19.85 -12.90
CA LEU A 248 2.19 -18.74 -13.33
C LEU A 248 3.55 -18.73 -12.62
N ILE A 249 3.60 -19.07 -11.33
CA ILE A 249 4.87 -19.11 -10.58
C ILE A 249 5.60 -20.44 -10.79
N GLY A 250 4.87 -21.55 -10.99
CA GLY A 250 5.45 -22.86 -11.25
C GLY A 250 6.17 -22.95 -12.59
N GLU A 251 5.71 -22.22 -13.60
CA GLU A 251 6.39 -22.09 -14.91
C GLU A 251 7.69 -21.28 -14.83
N ASP A 252 7.82 -20.40 -13.82
CA ASP A 252 9.02 -19.57 -13.55
C ASP A 252 9.99 -20.23 -12.54
N ALA A 253 9.74 -21.47 -12.12
CA ALA A 253 10.68 -22.21 -11.27
C ALA A 253 11.94 -22.58 -12.09
N PRO A 254 13.17 -22.44 -11.52
CA PRO A 254 14.41 -22.71 -12.24
C PRO A 254 14.59 -24.19 -12.56
#